data_04e8368ba03ab09cf5fbf7618b68caaa
#
_entry.id   04e8368ba03ab09cf5fbf7618b68caaa
#
_cell.length_a   1.000
_cell.length_b   1.000
_cell.length_c   1.000
_cell.angle_alpha   90.00
_cell.angle_beta   90.00
_cell.angle_gamma   90.00
#
_symmetry.space_group_name_H-M   'P 1'
#
loop_
_entity.id
_entity.type
_entity.pdbx_description
1 polymer ?
#
loop_
_entity_poly.entity_id
_entity_poly.type
_entity_poly.pdbx_seq_one_letter_code
_entity_poly.pdbx_strand_id
1 'polypeptide(L)'
;MASFLSSPALVFSSAVALRVVLFFYGLWQDANSPLKYTDIDYYVFTDAARFTAHGHSPYDRDTYRYTPLLAWMLLPTTWSGTWFSFGKILFAFGDIVAGWLIVLVLKNSNKMSMERALKFASIWLLNPMVATISTRGSSEGLLGVMVMALLWAVTQRRITVAGILLGLGVHFKIYPFIYAPSIIWWLDDEKLVSNNVGELTSTDIWSQIRRFCNKSRIKITIVSLLTFMTLNSIMYIKYVFPHIPSSP
;
A
#
# COMPACT_ATOMS: atom_id res chain seq x y z
N MET A 1 8.78 -21.58 -29.35
CA MET A 1 7.70 -21.48 -28.35
C MET A 1 7.98 -20.28 -27.47
N ALA A 2 7.12 -19.28 -27.47
CA ALA A 2 7.23 -18.17 -26.50
C ALA A 2 7.10 -18.79 -25.08
N SER A 3 8.04 -18.47 -24.20
CA SER A 3 7.97 -18.91 -22.80
C SER A 3 6.68 -18.38 -22.19
N PHE A 4 5.98 -19.15 -21.36
CA PHE A 4 4.82 -18.72 -20.57
C PHE A 4 5.05 -17.35 -19.92
N LEU A 5 6.25 -17.16 -19.36
CA LEU A 5 6.65 -15.91 -18.69
C LEU A 5 6.99 -14.75 -19.64
N SER A 6 6.91 -14.95 -20.96
CA SER A 6 7.10 -13.84 -21.95
C SER A 6 5.79 -13.13 -22.31
N SER A 7 4.64 -13.73 -21.99
CA SER A 7 3.31 -13.18 -22.31
C SER A 7 2.68 -12.54 -21.07
N PRO A 8 2.49 -11.20 -21.05
CA PRO A 8 1.78 -10.52 -19.96
C PRO A 8 0.37 -11.10 -19.74
N ALA A 9 -0.36 -11.37 -20.81
CA ALA A 9 -1.71 -11.90 -20.75
C ALA A 9 -1.75 -13.26 -20.03
N LEU A 10 -0.82 -14.16 -20.30
CA LEU A 10 -0.77 -15.46 -19.64
C LEU A 10 -0.40 -15.36 -18.15
N VAL A 11 0.57 -14.52 -17.80
CA VAL A 11 0.98 -14.36 -16.40
C VAL A 11 -0.15 -13.74 -15.58
N PHE A 12 -0.76 -12.64 -16.06
CA PHE A 12 -1.83 -11.97 -15.34
C PHE A 12 -3.12 -12.79 -15.29
N SER A 13 -3.51 -13.47 -16.37
CA SER A 13 -4.69 -14.34 -16.34
C SER A 13 -4.51 -15.52 -15.40
N SER A 14 -3.32 -16.12 -15.36
CA SER A 14 -3.01 -17.18 -14.38
C SER A 14 -3.03 -16.67 -12.94
N ALA A 15 -2.53 -15.43 -12.70
CA ALA A 15 -2.58 -14.82 -11.38
C ALA A 15 -4.02 -14.53 -10.92
N VAL A 16 -4.88 -14.09 -11.84
CA VAL A 16 -6.31 -13.91 -11.58
C VAL A 16 -6.98 -15.26 -11.33
N ALA A 17 -6.73 -16.26 -12.18
CA ALA A 17 -7.29 -17.60 -12.02
C ALA A 17 -6.92 -18.22 -10.66
N LEU A 18 -5.66 -18.08 -10.23
CA LEU A 18 -5.22 -18.54 -8.90
C LEU A 18 -6.05 -17.91 -7.77
N ARG A 19 -6.30 -16.60 -7.82
CA ARG A 19 -7.10 -15.90 -6.80
C ARG A 19 -8.57 -16.28 -6.86
N VAL A 20 -9.12 -16.46 -8.04
CA VAL A 20 -10.51 -16.93 -8.23
C VAL A 20 -10.68 -18.33 -7.64
N VAL A 21 -9.77 -19.25 -7.92
CA VAL A 21 -9.81 -20.62 -7.35
C VAL A 21 -9.73 -20.57 -5.82
N LEU A 22 -8.77 -19.82 -5.27
CA LEU A 22 -8.61 -19.70 -3.81
C LEU A 22 -9.81 -19.00 -3.16
N PHE A 23 -10.40 -18.03 -3.83
CA PHE A 23 -11.60 -17.33 -3.35
C PHE A 23 -12.78 -18.28 -3.21
N PHE A 24 -13.09 -19.06 -4.26
CA PHE A 24 -14.19 -20.05 -4.22
C PHE A 24 -13.89 -21.21 -3.26
N TYR A 25 -12.63 -21.67 -3.21
CA TYR A 25 -12.20 -22.63 -2.20
C TYR A 25 -12.44 -22.09 -0.78
N GLY A 26 -12.11 -20.80 -0.54
CA GLY A 26 -12.35 -20.14 0.73
C GLY A 26 -13.82 -20.09 1.12
N LEU A 27 -14.71 -19.76 0.18
CA LEU A 27 -16.15 -19.79 0.41
C LEU A 27 -16.66 -21.20 0.76
N TRP A 28 -16.16 -22.19 0.04
CA TRP A 28 -16.48 -23.59 0.32
C TRP A 28 -15.99 -24.03 1.70
N GLN A 29 -14.75 -23.71 2.05
CA GLN A 29 -14.16 -24.05 3.35
C GLN A 29 -14.91 -23.34 4.50
N ASP A 30 -15.26 -22.07 4.34
CA ASP A 30 -16.00 -21.31 5.34
C ASP A 30 -17.40 -21.90 5.59
N ALA A 31 -18.02 -22.51 4.56
CA ALA A 31 -19.33 -23.15 4.68
C ALA A 31 -19.24 -24.56 5.31
N ASN A 32 -18.20 -25.35 4.99
CA ASN A 32 -18.18 -26.79 5.25
C ASN A 32 -17.18 -27.23 6.34
N SER A 33 -16.30 -26.32 6.81
CA SER A 33 -15.25 -26.67 7.79
C SER A 33 -15.41 -25.91 9.09
N PRO A 34 -15.10 -26.51 10.25
CA PRO A 34 -14.99 -25.79 11.52
C PRO A 34 -13.81 -24.80 11.50
N LEU A 35 -12.73 -25.11 10.77
CA LEU A 35 -11.61 -24.20 10.56
C LEU A 35 -11.91 -23.27 9.39
N LYS A 36 -12.16 -21.98 9.69
CA LYS A 36 -12.52 -20.99 8.70
C LYS A 36 -11.30 -20.56 7.86
N TYR A 37 -11.54 -20.36 6.58
CA TYR A 37 -10.56 -19.80 5.66
C TYR A 37 -10.42 -18.29 5.85
N THR A 38 -11.54 -17.61 6.08
CA THR A 38 -11.59 -16.16 6.32
C THR A 38 -10.74 -15.79 7.53
N ASP A 39 -9.91 -14.77 7.37
CA ASP A 39 -9.07 -14.26 8.43
C ASP A 39 -9.92 -13.59 9.53
N ILE A 40 -9.49 -13.73 10.79
CA ILE A 40 -10.19 -13.13 11.92
C ILE A 40 -10.20 -11.60 11.82
N ASP A 41 -9.14 -11.00 11.30
CA ASP A 41 -9.05 -9.55 11.10
C ASP A 41 -10.09 -9.05 10.10
N TYR A 42 -10.50 -9.88 9.13
CA TYR A 42 -11.53 -9.50 8.18
C TYR A 42 -12.90 -9.28 8.82
N TYR A 43 -13.25 -10.06 9.84
CA TYR A 43 -14.45 -9.84 10.62
C TYR A 43 -14.36 -8.53 11.42
N VAL A 44 -13.18 -8.23 11.95
CA VAL A 44 -12.95 -6.94 12.65
C VAL A 44 -13.11 -5.76 11.68
N PHE A 45 -12.61 -5.88 10.45
CA PHE A 45 -12.77 -4.84 9.43
C PHE A 45 -14.23 -4.65 9.02
N THR A 46 -14.96 -5.73 8.78
CA THR A 46 -16.36 -5.66 8.35
C THR A 46 -17.29 -5.20 9.47
N ASP A 47 -17.00 -5.56 10.72
CA ASP A 47 -17.72 -5.02 11.89
C ASP A 47 -17.48 -3.51 12.03
N ALA A 48 -16.23 -3.04 11.92
CA ALA A 48 -15.92 -1.62 11.94
C ALA A 48 -16.61 -0.85 10.80
N ALA A 49 -16.68 -1.45 9.61
CA ALA A 49 -17.43 -0.88 8.49
C ALA A 49 -18.93 -0.78 8.80
N ARG A 50 -19.51 -1.77 9.50
CA ARG A 50 -20.91 -1.76 9.94
C ARG A 50 -21.18 -0.65 10.95
N PHE A 51 -20.34 -0.49 11.97
CA PHE A 51 -20.45 0.65 12.89
C PHE A 51 -20.42 1.98 12.16
N THR A 52 -19.48 2.14 11.24
CA THR A 52 -19.34 3.34 10.42
C THR A 52 -20.59 3.61 9.54
N ALA A 53 -21.17 2.56 8.95
CA ALA A 53 -22.40 2.67 8.15
C ALA A 53 -23.60 3.17 8.96
N HIS A 54 -23.64 2.88 10.25
CA HIS A 54 -24.68 3.35 11.18
C HIS A 54 -24.36 4.69 11.86
N GLY A 55 -23.29 5.37 11.42
CA GLY A 55 -22.89 6.66 11.97
C GLY A 55 -22.07 6.59 13.27
N HIS A 56 -21.70 5.39 13.70
CA HIS A 56 -20.86 5.15 14.86
C HIS A 56 -19.37 5.21 14.54
N SER A 57 -18.54 5.21 15.58
CA SER A 57 -17.08 5.12 15.41
C SER A 57 -16.67 3.69 15.01
N PRO A 58 -15.72 3.52 14.05
CA PRO A 58 -15.15 2.20 13.79
C PRO A 58 -14.41 1.62 15.01
N TYR A 59 -14.01 2.49 15.94
CA TYR A 59 -13.34 2.12 17.20
C TYR A 59 -14.29 1.59 18.28
N ASP A 60 -15.60 1.66 18.06
CA ASP A 60 -16.59 0.98 18.93
C ASP A 60 -16.46 -0.55 18.84
N ARG A 61 -15.72 -1.05 17.83
CA ARG A 61 -15.22 -2.41 17.80
C ARG A 61 -13.93 -2.53 18.62
N ASP A 62 -13.97 -3.11 19.80
CA ASP A 62 -12.90 -3.14 20.81
C ASP A 62 -11.52 -3.53 20.28
N THR A 63 -11.47 -4.42 19.29
CA THR A 63 -10.22 -4.93 18.69
C THR A 63 -9.79 -4.18 17.43
N TYR A 64 -10.56 -3.19 16.96
CA TYR A 64 -10.20 -2.42 15.77
C TYR A 64 -9.06 -1.45 16.08
N ARG A 65 -7.91 -1.65 15.46
CA ARG A 65 -6.68 -0.84 15.63
C ARG A 65 -6.13 -0.33 14.31
N TYR A 66 -7.00 -0.23 13.30
CA TYR A 66 -6.67 0.21 11.94
C TYR A 66 -7.19 1.61 11.67
N THR A 67 -6.75 2.20 10.56
CA THR A 67 -7.28 3.51 10.13
C THR A 67 -8.77 3.42 9.79
N PRO A 68 -9.58 4.46 10.12
CA PRO A 68 -10.98 4.54 9.68
C PRO A 68 -11.14 4.50 8.16
N LEU A 69 -10.08 4.88 7.40
CA LEU A 69 -10.09 4.80 5.95
C LEU A 69 -10.36 3.36 5.45
N LEU A 70 -9.82 2.35 6.13
CA LEU A 70 -10.08 0.95 5.80
C LEU A 70 -11.57 0.60 6.02
N ALA A 71 -12.17 1.04 7.13
CA ALA A 71 -13.59 0.84 7.39
C ALA A 71 -14.46 1.51 6.32
N TRP A 72 -14.10 2.72 5.87
CA TRP A 72 -14.80 3.41 4.77
C TRP A 72 -14.69 2.68 3.44
N MET A 73 -13.52 2.17 3.11
CA MET A 73 -13.33 1.38 1.88
C MET A 73 -14.16 0.11 1.87
N LEU A 74 -14.48 -0.44 3.04
CA LEU A 74 -15.24 -1.67 3.21
C LEU A 74 -16.74 -1.43 3.46
N LEU A 75 -17.25 -0.21 3.40
CA LEU A 75 -18.69 0.08 3.52
C LEU A 75 -19.57 -0.79 2.60
N PRO A 76 -19.18 -1.14 1.36
CA PRO A 76 -19.99 -2.03 0.54
C PRO A 76 -20.26 -3.40 1.18
N THR A 77 -19.41 -3.88 2.08
CA THR A 77 -19.63 -5.16 2.78
C THR A 77 -20.90 -5.16 3.65
N THR A 78 -21.47 -3.99 3.93
CA THR A 78 -22.64 -3.81 4.78
C THR A 78 -23.98 -3.86 4.03
N TRP A 79 -23.96 -3.84 2.68
CA TRP A 79 -25.19 -3.69 1.87
C TRP A 79 -26.07 -4.95 1.86
N SER A 80 -25.46 -6.13 1.76
CA SER A 80 -26.15 -7.43 1.86
C SER A 80 -25.16 -8.55 2.14
N GLY A 81 -25.65 -9.76 2.45
CA GLY A 81 -24.79 -10.91 2.74
C GLY A 81 -23.84 -11.29 1.60
N THR A 82 -24.23 -11.11 0.34
CA THR A 82 -23.36 -11.37 -0.82
C THR A 82 -22.19 -10.39 -0.92
N TRP A 83 -22.37 -9.16 -0.45
CA TRP A 83 -21.34 -8.13 -0.42
C TRP A 83 -20.30 -8.32 0.69
N PHE A 84 -20.50 -9.25 1.60
CA PHE A 84 -19.50 -9.58 2.62
C PHE A 84 -18.13 -9.89 2.01
N SER A 85 -18.08 -10.51 0.83
CA SER A 85 -16.85 -10.86 0.12
C SER A 85 -16.20 -9.70 -0.65
N PHE A 86 -16.81 -8.52 -0.70
CA PHE A 86 -16.29 -7.36 -1.44
C PHE A 86 -14.85 -7.01 -1.06
N GLY A 87 -14.54 -6.98 0.25
CA GLY A 87 -13.20 -6.66 0.72
C GLY A 87 -12.15 -7.69 0.27
N LYS A 88 -12.49 -8.99 0.25
CA LYS A 88 -11.60 -10.03 -0.25
C LYS A 88 -11.26 -9.83 -1.72
N ILE A 89 -12.26 -9.45 -2.53
CA ILE A 89 -12.09 -9.15 -3.96
C ILE A 89 -11.22 -7.89 -4.12
N LEU A 90 -11.48 -6.84 -3.34
CA LEU A 90 -10.72 -5.61 -3.35
C LEU A 90 -9.23 -5.86 -3.03
N PHE A 91 -8.95 -6.67 -2.02
CA PHE A 91 -7.58 -6.99 -1.60
C PHE A 91 -6.86 -7.88 -2.63
N ALA A 92 -7.57 -8.86 -3.19
CA ALA A 92 -7.05 -9.70 -4.27
C ALA A 92 -6.77 -8.89 -5.55
N PHE A 93 -7.62 -7.92 -5.88
CA PHE A 93 -7.37 -6.96 -6.96
C PHE A 93 -6.13 -6.10 -6.66
N GLY A 94 -5.97 -5.67 -5.40
CA GLY A 94 -4.77 -4.96 -4.96
C GLY A 94 -3.48 -5.72 -5.26
N ASP A 95 -3.44 -7.03 -5.03
CA ASP A 95 -2.28 -7.86 -5.37
C ASP A 95 -1.94 -7.84 -6.87
N ILE A 96 -2.96 -7.86 -7.73
CA ILE A 96 -2.76 -7.80 -9.18
C ILE A 96 -2.20 -6.45 -9.59
N VAL A 97 -2.74 -5.36 -9.00
CA VAL A 97 -2.24 -4.00 -9.23
C VAL A 97 -0.81 -3.85 -8.73
N ALA A 98 -0.47 -4.39 -7.55
CA ALA A 98 0.90 -4.39 -7.04
C ALA A 98 1.85 -5.13 -8.01
N GLY A 99 1.46 -6.29 -8.52
CA GLY A 99 2.22 -7.02 -9.53
C GLY A 99 2.43 -6.23 -10.83
N TRP A 100 1.41 -5.52 -11.28
CA TRP A 100 1.53 -4.62 -12.44
C TRP A 100 2.50 -3.46 -12.16
N LEU A 101 2.44 -2.85 -10.98
CA LEU A 101 3.38 -1.80 -10.56
C LEU A 101 4.82 -2.33 -10.48
N ILE A 102 5.04 -3.57 -10.03
CA ILE A 102 6.37 -4.21 -10.09
C ILE A 102 6.89 -4.24 -11.52
N VAL A 103 6.08 -4.67 -12.50
CA VAL A 103 6.48 -4.66 -13.91
C VAL A 103 6.82 -3.26 -14.38
N LEU A 104 6.01 -2.24 -14.04
CA LEU A 104 6.26 -0.85 -14.41
C LEU A 104 7.58 -0.32 -13.83
N VAL A 105 7.85 -0.57 -12.54
CA VAL A 105 9.09 -0.15 -11.89
C VAL A 105 10.29 -0.78 -12.59
N LEU A 106 10.26 -2.09 -12.83
CA LEU A 106 11.39 -2.80 -13.44
C LEU A 106 11.64 -2.36 -14.88
N LYS A 107 10.58 -2.09 -15.64
CA LYS A 107 10.73 -1.56 -17.01
C LYS A 107 11.26 -0.14 -17.04
N ASN A 108 10.70 0.74 -16.22
CA ASN A 108 10.98 2.17 -16.32
C ASN A 108 12.31 2.54 -15.64
N SER A 109 12.60 1.96 -14.47
CA SER A 109 13.81 2.30 -13.71
C SER A 109 15.03 1.51 -14.14
N ASN A 110 14.86 0.21 -14.39
CA ASN A 110 15.98 -0.67 -14.71
C ASN A 110 16.10 -0.98 -16.21
N LYS A 111 15.21 -0.39 -17.04
CA LYS A 111 15.16 -0.62 -18.52
C LYS A 111 15.15 -2.12 -18.87
N MET A 112 14.54 -2.96 -18.02
CA MET A 112 14.45 -4.39 -18.25
C MET A 112 13.54 -4.70 -19.44
N SER A 113 13.83 -5.80 -20.16
CA SER A 113 12.89 -6.35 -21.13
C SER A 113 11.59 -6.79 -20.46
N MET A 114 10.47 -6.78 -21.19
CA MET A 114 9.16 -7.20 -20.66
C MET A 114 9.22 -8.61 -20.07
N GLU A 115 9.85 -9.54 -20.79
CA GLU A 115 10.00 -10.92 -20.34
C GLU A 115 10.70 -11.01 -18.98
N ARG A 116 11.81 -10.27 -18.81
CA ARG A 116 12.57 -10.30 -17.55
C ARG A 116 11.78 -9.65 -16.41
N ALA A 117 11.08 -8.54 -16.68
CA ALA A 117 10.23 -7.89 -15.69
C ALA A 117 9.07 -8.81 -15.25
N LEU A 118 8.46 -9.55 -16.17
CA LEU A 118 7.41 -10.53 -15.87
C LEU A 118 7.93 -11.72 -15.05
N LYS A 119 9.14 -12.19 -15.30
CA LYS A 119 9.77 -13.24 -14.48
C LYS A 119 9.89 -12.82 -13.01
N PHE A 120 10.31 -11.59 -12.75
CA PHE A 120 10.36 -11.08 -11.37
C PHE A 120 8.98 -10.81 -10.79
N ALA A 121 8.06 -10.22 -11.56
CA ALA A 121 6.71 -9.95 -11.10
C ALA A 121 5.93 -11.25 -10.82
N SER A 122 6.22 -12.35 -11.51
CA SER A 122 5.58 -13.65 -11.28
C SER A 122 5.87 -14.23 -9.89
N ILE A 123 7.00 -13.84 -9.25
CA ILE A 123 7.31 -14.20 -7.86
C ILE A 123 6.25 -13.66 -6.90
N TRP A 124 5.66 -12.50 -7.20
CA TRP A 124 4.53 -11.94 -6.46
C TRP A 124 3.19 -12.48 -6.99
N LEU A 125 2.98 -12.37 -8.30
CA LEU A 125 1.69 -12.63 -8.95
C LEU A 125 1.24 -14.08 -8.81
N LEU A 126 2.16 -15.04 -8.96
CA LEU A 126 1.89 -16.48 -8.94
C LEU A 126 2.23 -17.12 -7.59
N ASN A 127 2.57 -16.33 -6.58
CA ASN A 127 2.83 -16.85 -5.26
C ASN A 127 1.52 -17.21 -4.56
N PRO A 128 1.30 -18.49 -4.21
CA PRO A 128 0.08 -18.92 -3.55
C PRO A 128 -0.08 -18.33 -2.15
N MET A 129 1.02 -18.01 -1.45
CA MET A 129 0.95 -17.36 -0.13
C MET A 129 0.38 -15.94 -0.25
N VAL A 130 0.86 -15.14 -1.21
CA VAL A 130 0.34 -13.80 -1.47
C VAL A 130 -1.15 -13.87 -1.82
N ALA A 131 -1.52 -14.76 -2.75
CA ALA A 131 -2.89 -14.95 -3.17
C ALA A 131 -3.82 -15.43 -2.03
N THR A 132 -3.32 -16.29 -1.14
CA THR A 132 -4.06 -16.77 0.03
C THR A 132 -4.30 -15.64 1.02
N ILE A 133 -3.28 -14.83 1.32
CA ILE A 133 -3.39 -13.71 2.27
C ILE A 133 -4.50 -12.74 1.85
N SER A 134 -4.53 -12.33 0.59
CA SER A 134 -5.53 -11.39 0.09
C SER A 134 -6.94 -12.00 0.02
N THR A 135 -7.07 -13.25 -0.46
CA THR A 135 -8.37 -13.94 -0.58
C THR A 135 -8.96 -14.37 0.76
N ARG A 136 -8.14 -14.44 1.81
CA ARG A 136 -8.60 -14.59 3.20
C ARG A 136 -9.18 -13.31 3.79
N GLY A 137 -8.90 -12.16 3.18
CA GLY A 137 -9.41 -10.85 3.61
C GLY A 137 -8.40 -10.00 4.36
N SER A 138 -7.10 -10.22 4.16
CA SER A 138 -6.06 -9.34 4.70
C SER A 138 -5.80 -8.15 3.77
N SER A 139 -5.67 -6.95 4.35
CA SER A 139 -5.46 -5.69 3.62
C SER A 139 -4.03 -5.49 3.08
N GLU A 140 -3.16 -6.50 3.19
CA GLU A 140 -1.75 -6.42 2.77
C GLU A 140 -1.58 -6.16 1.26
N GLY A 141 -2.52 -6.62 0.43
CA GLY A 141 -2.53 -6.32 -1.00
C GLY A 141 -2.60 -4.81 -1.28
N LEU A 142 -3.43 -4.06 -0.53
CA LEU A 142 -3.51 -2.60 -0.66
C LEU A 142 -2.22 -1.92 -0.21
N LEU A 143 -1.62 -2.40 0.88
CA LEU A 143 -0.32 -1.91 1.33
C LEU A 143 0.76 -2.14 0.27
N GLY A 144 0.76 -3.31 -0.36
CA GLY A 144 1.62 -3.63 -1.50
C GLY A 144 1.48 -2.63 -2.65
N VAL A 145 0.25 -2.26 -3.01
CA VAL A 145 -0.01 -1.21 -4.02
C VAL A 145 0.62 0.11 -3.60
N MET A 146 0.39 0.56 -2.36
CA MET A 146 0.91 1.85 -1.87
C MET A 146 2.44 1.89 -1.89
N VAL A 147 3.10 0.82 -1.45
CA VAL A 147 4.57 0.70 -1.42
C VAL A 147 5.15 0.67 -2.83
N MET A 148 4.55 -0.11 -3.74
CA MET A 148 5.03 -0.19 -5.13
C MET A 148 4.76 1.10 -5.91
N ALA A 149 3.63 1.77 -5.68
CA ALA A 149 3.34 3.08 -6.24
C ALA A 149 4.31 4.16 -5.71
N LEU A 150 4.64 4.11 -4.40
CA LEU A 150 5.66 4.98 -3.80
C LEU A 150 7.02 4.78 -4.47
N LEU A 151 7.47 3.53 -4.62
CA LEU A 151 8.72 3.22 -5.29
C LEU A 151 8.73 3.71 -6.74
N TRP A 152 7.63 3.50 -7.47
CA TRP A 152 7.47 4.02 -8.82
C TRP A 152 7.57 5.56 -8.86
N ALA A 153 6.86 6.26 -7.97
CA ALA A 153 6.88 7.71 -7.92
C ALA A 153 8.28 8.27 -7.58
N VAL A 154 9.00 7.64 -6.65
CA VAL A 154 10.37 8.00 -6.27
C VAL A 154 11.32 7.80 -7.46
N THR A 155 11.27 6.65 -8.12
CA THR A 155 12.15 6.34 -9.25
C THR A 155 11.88 7.22 -10.47
N GLN A 156 10.63 7.67 -10.65
CA GLN A 156 10.25 8.64 -11.69
C GLN A 156 10.45 10.10 -11.27
N ARG A 157 11.09 10.36 -10.12
CA ARG A 157 11.32 11.72 -9.59
C ARG A 157 10.03 12.55 -9.40
N ARG A 158 8.87 11.90 -9.23
CA ARG A 158 7.57 12.55 -8.95
C ARG A 158 7.44 12.85 -7.46
N ILE A 159 8.24 13.79 -6.96
CA ILE A 159 8.44 14.04 -5.52
C ILE A 159 7.14 14.33 -4.77
N THR A 160 6.22 15.12 -5.35
CA THR A 160 4.93 15.42 -4.71
C THR A 160 4.08 14.15 -4.54
N VAL A 161 3.97 13.34 -5.60
CA VAL A 161 3.22 12.07 -5.57
C VAL A 161 3.85 11.09 -4.57
N ALA A 162 5.18 11.01 -4.55
CA ALA A 162 5.91 10.19 -3.58
C ALA A 162 5.65 10.62 -2.14
N GLY A 163 5.62 11.94 -1.86
CA GLY A 163 5.29 12.46 -0.53
C GLY A 163 3.85 12.12 -0.10
N ILE A 164 2.87 12.28 -1.00
CA ILE A 164 1.47 11.91 -0.74
C ILE A 164 1.37 10.40 -0.46
N LEU A 165 1.97 9.56 -1.30
CA LEU A 165 1.94 8.10 -1.13
C LEU A 165 2.64 7.64 0.14
N LEU A 166 3.75 8.28 0.53
CA LEU A 166 4.42 7.99 1.79
C LEU A 166 3.54 8.36 2.98
N GLY A 167 2.99 9.57 3.01
CA GLY A 167 2.10 10.02 4.10
C GLY A 167 0.83 9.16 4.21
N LEU A 168 0.20 8.83 3.08
CA LEU A 168 -0.97 7.95 3.02
C LEU A 168 -0.63 6.52 3.46
N GLY A 169 0.49 5.96 2.98
CA GLY A 169 0.94 4.63 3.35
C GLY A 169 1.22 4.49 4.84
N VAL A 170 1.89 5.49 5.43
CA VAL A 170 2.16 5.53 6.88
C VAL A 170 0.87 5.70 7.69
N HIS A 171 -0.09 6.49 7.20
CA HIS A 171 -1.42 6.59 7.81
C HIS A 171 -2.20 5.27 7.74
N PHE A 172 -2.07 4.54 6.65
CA PHE A 172 -2.75 3.24 6.48
C PHE A 172 -2.15 2.16 7.39
N LYS A 173 -0.82 2.03 7.38
CA LYS A 173 -0.01 1.20 8.29
C LYS A 173 1.36 1.85 8.46
N ILE A 174 1.94 1.78 9.64
CA ILE A 174 3.22 2.43 9.95
C ILE A 174 4.42 1.90 9.13
N TYR A 175 4.36 0.67 8.63
CA TYR A 175 5.48 0.00 7.95
C TYR A 175 6.11 0.79 6.79
N PRO A 176 5.39 1.50 5.91
CA PRO A 176 6.00 2.28 4.84
C PRO A 176 6.98 3.36 5.31
N PHE A 177 6.93 3.75 6.57
CA PHE A 177 7.89 4.68 7.16
C PHE A 177 9.34 4.18 7.08
N ILE A 178 9.55 2.86 7.10
CA ILE A 178 10.90 2.25 6.99
C ILE A 178 11.60 2.63 5.67
N TYR A 179 10.84 2.99 4.63
CA TYR A 179 11.42 3.42 3.35
C TYR A 179 11.86 4.90 3.35
N ALA A 180 11.41 5.71 4.30
CA ALA A 180 11.70 7.14 4.33
C ALA A 180 13.21 7.46 4.35
N PRO A 181 14.06 6.83 5.19
CA PRO A 181 15.49 7.05 5.16
C PRO A 181 16.12 6.70 3.81
N SER A 182 15.74 5.57 3.22
CA SER A 182 16.25 5.12 1.92
C SER A 182 15.84 6.08 0.79
N ILE A 183 14.63 6.62 0.83
CA ILE A 183 14.14 7.60 -0.14
C ILE A 183 14.90 8.92 0.00
N ILE A 184 15.10 9.41 1.22
CA ILE A 184 15.87 10.62 1.48
C ILE A 184 17.30 10.47 0.95
N TRP A 185 17.90 9.27 1.14
CA TRP A 185 19.23 8.98 0.62
C TRP A 185 19.27 8.90 -0.91
N TRP A 186 18.22 8.31 -1.52
CA TRP A 186 18.08 8.21 -2.98
C TRP A 186 17.91 9.58 -3.65
N LEU A 187 17.27 10.54 -2.96
CA LEU A 187 17.05 11.89 -3.45
C LEU A 187 18.28 12.79 -3.33
N ASP A 188 19.48 12.23 -3.44
CA ASP A 188 20.74 12.96 -3.51
C ASP A 188 20.95 13.53 -4.91
N ASP A 189 20.79 14.84 -5.05
CA ASP A 189 20.94 15.51 -6.35
C ASP A 189 22.42 15.63 -6.78
N GLU A 190 23.37 15.52 -5.84
CA GLU A 190 24.80 15.61 -6.14
C GLU A 190 25.33 14.41 -6.94
N LYS A 191 24.76 13.23 -6.74
CA LYS A 191 25.14 12.04 -7.54
C LYS A 191 24.79 12.17 -9.01
N LEU A 192 23.89 13.06 -9.37
CA LEU A 192 23.52 13.36 -10.76
C LEU A 192 24.42 14.41 -11.40
N VAL A 193 25.04 15.26 -10.59
CA VAL A 193 25.93 16.36 -11.04
C VAL A 193 27.39 15.95 -10.99
N SER A 194 27.77 14.91 -10.24
CA SER A 194 29.15 14.48 -9.98
C SER A 194 29.88 13.81 -11.16
N ASN A 195 29.39 13.95 -12.40
CA ASN A 195 30.24 13.70 -13.57
C ASN A 195 31.25 14.83 -13.86
N ASN A 196 31.16 15.94 -13.15
CA ASN A 196 32.15 17.03 -13.15
C ASN A 196 32.92 16.99 -11.83
N VAL A 197 33.91 16.11 -11.75
CA VAL A 197 34.84 16.01 -10.66
C VAL A 197 35.78 17.23 -10.65
N GLY A 198 35.60 18.07 -9.68
CA GLY A 198 36.50 19.17 -9.38
C GLY A 198 35.98 19.95 -8.18
N GLU A 199 36.68 19.83 -7.03
CA GLU A 199 36.49 20.65 -5.84
C GLU A 199 35.33 20.36 -4.91
N LEU A 200 35.50 19.43 -4.01
CA LEU A 200 34.63 19.24 -2.85
C LEU A 200 35.45 19.00 -1.57
N THR A 201 36.16 20.01 -1.14
CA THR A 201 36.77 20.04 0.20
C THR A 201 36.33 21.27 0.98
N SER A 202 35.02 21.46 1.15
CA SER A 202 34.55 22.32 2.23
C SER A 202 34.21 21.44 3.44
N THR A 203 35.09 21.48 4.45
CA THR A 203 34.91 20.82 5.74
C THR A 203 33.87 21.50 6.64
N ASP A 204 33.21 22.53 6.14
CA ASP A 204 32.23 23.31 6.91
C ASP A 204 30.92 22.53 7.08
N ILE A 205 30.54 22.27 8.34
CA ILE A 205 29.31 21.57 8.73
C ILE A 205 28.06 22.21 8.13
N TRP A 206 28.01 23.53 8.05
CA TRP A 206 26.85 24.26 7.47
C TRP A 206 26.70 24.01 5.97
N SER A 207 27.78 23.88 5.25
CA SER A 207 27.74 23.51 3.83
C SER A 207 27.23 22.09 3.64
N GLN A 208 27.62 21.14 4.50
CA GLN A 208 27.12 19.76 4.47
C GLN A 208 25.62 19.69 4.80
N ILE A 209 25.15 20.44 5.80
CA ILE A 209 23.73 20.52 6.14
C ILE A 209 22.92 21.10 4.97
N ARG A 210 23.38 22.18 4.34
CA ARG A 210 22.71 22.77 3.16
C ARG A 210 22.63 21.81 1.99
N ARG A 211 23.68 21.04 1.74
CA ARG A 211 23.70 19.99 0.71
C ARG A 211 22.72 18.87 1.04
N PHE A 212 22.70 18.44 2.31
CA PHE A 212 21.76 17.42 2.74
C PHE A 212 20.30 17.90 2.60
N CYS A 213 19.99 19.16 2.96
CA CYS A 213 18.67 19.75 2.88
C CYS A 213 18.35 20.26 1.46
N ASN A 214 18.43 19.41 0.44
CA ASN A 214 18.06 19.78 -0.91
C ASN A 214 16.54 19.96 -1.09
N LYS A 215 16.13 20.65 -2.16
CA LYS A 215 14.73 20.98 -2.44
C LYS A 215 13.82 19.75 -2.52
N SER A 216 14.32 18.65 -3.09
CA SER A 216 13.54 17.40 -3.25
C SER A 216 13.30 16.72 -1.90
N ARG A 217 14.31 16.68 -1.02
CA ARG A 217 14.21 16.11 0.33
C ARG A 217 13.26 16.93 1.21
N ILE A 218 13.39 18.25 1.20
CA ILE A 218 12.49 19.14 1.95
C ILE A 218 11.06 18.96 1.44
N LYS A 219 10.86 18.95 0.12
CA LYS A 219 9.52 18.81 -0.47
C LYS A 219 8.85 17.50 -0.09
N ILE A 220 9.55 16.36 -0.19
CA ILE A 220 8.94 15.06 0.15
C ILE A 220 8.60 14.99 1.65
N THR A 221 9.47 15.50 2.52
CA THR A 221 9.25 15.53 3.97
C THR A 221 8.02 16.38 4.32
N ILE A 222 7.92 17.59 3.78
CA ILE A 222 6.77 18.47 4.04
C ILE A 222 5.48 17.85 3.51
N VAL A 223 5.47 17.38 2.27
CA VAL A 223 4.26 16.80 1.65
C VAL A 223 3.82 15.54 2.38
N SER A 224 4.75 14.64 2.75
CA SER A 224 4.38 13.42 3.48
C SER A 224 3.85 13.72 4.87
N LEU A 225 4.46 14.66 5.58
CA LEU A 225 4.01 15.08 6.91
C LEU A 225 2.63 15.76 6.83
N LEU A 226 2.44 16.68 5.88
CA LEU A 226 1.14 17.32 5.67
C LEU A 226 0.05 16.32 5.34
N THR A 227 0.30 15.38 4.44
CA THR A 227 -0.66 14.32 4.09
C THR A 227 -1.01 13.47 5.32
N PHE A 228 -0.01 13.01 6.06
CA PHE A 228 -0.20 12.22 7.27
C PHE A 228 -1.00 13.00 8.33
N MET A 229 -0.61 14.24 8.63
CA MET A 229 -1.29 15.07 9.64
C MET A 229 -2.72 15.43 9.23
N THR A 230 -2.96 15.76 7.96
CA THR A 230 -4.31 16.07 7.47
C THR A 230 -5.24 14.88 7.62
N LEU A 231 -4.81 13.67 7.22
CA LEU A 231 -5.61 12.46 7.37
C LEU A 231 -5.91 12.16 8.84
N ASN A 232 -4.90 12.23 9.71
CA ASN A 232 -5.11 12.01 11.14
C ASN A 232 -6.03 13.07 11.76
N SER A 233 -5.89 14.35 11.39
CA SER A 233 -6.76 15.42 11.88
C SER A 233 -8.22 15.22 11.47
N ILE A 234 -8.46 14.83 10.21
CA ILE A 234 -9.81 14.52 9.71
C ILE A 234 -10.43 13.37 10.53
N MET A 235 -9.67 12.30 10.74
CA MET A 235 -10.17 11.14 11.50
C MET A 235 -10.39 11.47 12.99
N TYR A 236 -9.50 12.28 13.58
CA TYR A 236 -9.62 12.73 14.95
C TYR A 236 -10.88 13.60 15.16
N ILE A 237 -11.08 14.60 14.31
CA ILE A 237 -12.26 15.48 14.38
C ILE A 237 -13.55 14.66 14.21
N LYS A 238 -13.55 13.67 13.32
CA LYS A 238 -14.78 12.89 13.04
C LYS A 238 -15.12 11.87 14.12
N TYR A 239 -14.13 11.21 14.73
CA TYR A 239 -14.38 10.04 15.55
C TYR A 239 -13.94 10.16 17.01
N VAL A 240 -13.05 11.09 17.34
CA VAL A 240 -12.52 11.25 18.71
C VAL A 240 -13.12 12.50 19.37
N PHE A 241 -13.09 13.63 18.67
CA PHE A 241 -13.54 14.91 19.22
C PHE A 241 -15.02 14.90 19.69
N PRO A 242 -16.00 14.30 18.97
CA PRO A 242 -17.39 14.27 19.39
C PRO A 242 -17.66 13.43 20.67
N HIS A 243 -16.72 12.55 21.02
CA HIS A 243 -16.84 11.64 22.18
C HIS A 243 -16.03 12.09 23.39
N ILE A 244 -15.37 13.25 23.33
CA ILE A 244 -14.73 13.84 24.52
C ILE A 244 -15.84 14.40 25.40
N PRO A 245 -16.04 13.88 26.63
CA PRO A 245 -17.02 14.45 27.56
C PRO A 245 -16.66 15.94 27.77
N SER A 246 -17.64 16.82 27.55
CA SER A 246 -17.50 18.21 28.05
C SER A 246 -17.20 18.10 29.53
N SER A 247 -15.99 18.51 29.93
CA SER A 247 -15.65 18.59 31.37
C SER A 247 -16.72 19.36 32.12
N PRO A 248 -17.12 18.90 33.31
CA PRO A 248 -18.13 19.57 34.12
C PRO A 248 -17.70 20.99 34.51
#